data_ec10f9826fb30a3f6b6e7ad5050c3543
#
_entry.id   ec10f9826fb30a3f6b6e7ad5050c3543
#
_cell.length_a   1.000
_cell.length_b   1.000
_cell.length_c   1.000
_cell.angle_alpha   90.00
_cell.angle_beta   90.00
_cell.angle_gamma   90.00
#
_symmetry.space_group_name_H-M   'P 1'
#
loop_
_entity.id
_entity.type
_entity.pdbx_description
1 polymer ?
#
loop_
_entity_poly.entity_id
_entity_poly.type
_entity_poly.pdbx_seq_one_letter_code
_entity_poly.pdbx_strand_id
1 'polypeptide(L)'
;MAIVSGSISEDRIDIHSDNFGDDAFLRAGLKLNHLRMIVAIEDSGQISAAAEILNISQPAASRMLAEMESIVKTPLYERIARGVVLTTFGQALAKRARKILLELREASREISELKSGKGGSVFIGAVTAPAMSLVVPAIDKVRKAFPGIEINIEVETSNVLARELLAARHDFIIGRIPDDVNPRLFEVREIGIEKACLIVRRDHPLLKKNASSLADLHGYGWVFQPPGTLLRRTLEDIFLAAGVPLPENIVNTSSLLLTCAIICETDAIAPVALDVAQFLAGQDAKASDVRVLPTDFKIDVKPYSLITARERALPPSARLLYDLILEESRKQGG
;
A
#
# COMPACT_ATOMS: atom_id res chain seq x y z
N MET A 1 8.32 11.17 -64.98
CA MET A 1 8.50 12.09 -63.87
C MET A 1 7.11 12.56 -63.48
N ALA A 2 6.47 11.82 -62.58
CA ALA A 2 5.12 12.09 -62.09
C ALA A 2 5.12 11.99 -60.57
N ILE A 3 4.83 13.11 -59.94
CA ILE A 3 4.74 13.27 -58.49
C ILE A 3 3.37 12.75 -58.07
N VAL A 4 3.34 11.71 -57.26
CA VAL A 4 2.11 11.20 -56.65
C VAL A 4 1.93 11.94 -55.31
N SER A 5 1.00 12.88 -55.30
CA SER A 5 0.46 13.48 -54.07
C SER A 5 -0.55 12.52 -53.45
N GLY A 6 -0.13 11.82 -52.42
CA GLY A 6 -1.04 11.05 -51.55
C GLY A 6 -1.76 11.99 -50.60
N SER A 7 -3.04 12.15 -50.78
CA SER A 7 -3.94 12.82 -49.84
C SER A 7 -4.12 11.95 -48.61
N ILE A 8 -3.68 12.43 -47.45
CA ILE A 8 -4.05 11.90 -46.17
C ILE A 8 -5.52 12.28 -45.93
N SER A 9 -6.42 11.32 -46.02
CA SER A 9 -7.81 11.51 -45.62
C SER A 9 -7.83 11.69 -44.08
N GLU A 10 -8.16 12.90 -43.66
CA GLU A 10 -8.59 13.16 -42.27
C GLU A 10 -9.92 12.43 -42.05
N ASP A 11 -9.83 11.21 -41.51
CA ASP A 11 -10.97 10.58 -40.85
C ASP A 11 -11.29 11.40 -39.58
N ARG A 12 -12.06 12.47 -39.77
CA ARG A 12 -12.80 13.09 -38.70
C ARG A 12 -13.78 12.05 -38.16
N ILE A 13 -13.45 11.46 -37.01
CA ILE A 13 -14.41 10.70 -36.21
C ILE A 13 -15.57 11.65 -35.91
N ASP A 14 -16.69 11.40 -36.57
CA ASP A 14 -17.92 12.16 -36.41
C ASP A 14 -18.54 11.80 -35.06
N ILE A 15 -18.21 12.61 -34.01
CA ILE A 15 -18.65 12.41 -32.62
C ILE A 15 -20.16 12.68 -32.44
N HIS A 16 -20.89 12.95 -33.53
CA HIS A 16 -22.29 13.37 -33.52
C HIS A 16 -23.28 12.31 -33.97
N SER A 17 -22.92 11.03 -34.10
CA SER A 17 -23.91 9.98 -34.39
C SER A 17 -24.23 9.15 -33.11
N ASP A 18 -25.34 9.46 -32.52
CA ASP A 18 -26.42 8.65 -31.84
C ASP A 18 -26.11 7.27 -31.26
N ASN A 19 -24.94 7.05 -30.64
CA ASN A 19 -24.68 5.75 -29.99
C ASN A 19 -24.09 5.85 -28.57
N PHE A 20 -24.12 7.01 -27.91
CA PHE A 20 -23.94 7.11 -26.47
C PHE A 20 -25.30 6.85 -25.81
N GLY A 21 -25.63 5.56 -25.63
CA GLY A 21 -26.81 5.14 -24.91
C GLY A 21 -26.88 5.84 -23.55
N ASP A 22 -27.99 6.50 -23.35
CA ASP A 22 -28.52 7.02 -22.09
C ASP A 22 -27.52 7.65 -21.10
N ASP A 23 -26.89 8.78 -21.52
CA ASP A 23 -26.05 9.64 -20.67
C ASP A 23 -26.86 10.39 -19.59
N ALA A 24 -27.84 9.71 -18.99
CA ALA A 24 -28.79 10.30 -18.05
C ALA A 24 -28.08 11.08 -16.93
N PHE A 25 -26.99 10.58 -16.39
CA PHE A 25 -26.26 11.23 -15.31
C PHE A 25 -25.50 12.48 -15.78
N LEU A 26 -24.90 12.48 -16.97
CA LEU A 26 -24.19 13.62 -17.51
C LEU A 26 -25.18 14.74 -17.89
N ARG A 27 -26.29 14.41 -18.53
CA ARG A 27 -27.37 15.36 -18.86
C ARG A 27 -28.02 15.93 -17.58
N ALA A 28 -28.12 15.15 -16.52
CA ALA A 28 -28.61 15.59 -15.23
C ALA A 28 -27.59 16.41 -14.42
N GLY A 29 -26.36 16.59 -14.91
CA GLY A 29 -25.36 17.46 -14.32
C GLY A 29 -24.44 16.80 -13.29
N LEU A 30 -24.23 15.49 -13.38
CA LEU A 30 -23.24 14.81 -12.54
C LEU A 30 -21.82 15.31 -12.89
N LYS A 31 -21.08 15.75 -11.87
CA LYS A 31 -19.74 16.38 -11.99
C LYS A 31 -18.67 15.50 -11.38
N LEU A 32 -17.42 15.69 -11.78
CA LEU A 32 -16.27 14.98 -11.20
C LEU A 32 -16.14 15.17 -9.67
N ASN A 33 -16.49 16.36 -9.16
CA ASN A 33 -16.48 16.60 -7.71
C ASN A 33 -17.55 15.78 -6.98
N HIS A 34 -18.65 15.43 -7.62
CA HIS A 34 -19.65 14.50 -7.09
C HIS A 34 -19.03 13.09 -6.97
N LEU A 35 -18.28 12.64 -7.99
CA LEU A 35 -17.57 11.35 -7.95
C LEU A 35 -16.50 11.31 -6.85
N ARG A 36 -15.75 12.41 -6.68
CA ARG A 36 -14.79 12.53 -5.57
C ARG A 36 -15.47 12.47 -4.21
N MET A 37 -16.63 13.11 -4.06
CA MET A 37 -17.40 13.14 -2.82
C MET A 37 -17.88 11.74 -2.42
N ILE A 38 -18.49 10.98 -3.34
CA ILE A 38 -19.02 9.66 -2.99
C ILE A 38 -17.90 8.69 -2.61
N VAL A 39 -16.73 8.78 -3.25
CA VAL A 39 -15.54 8.00 -2.89
C VAL A 39 -15.00 8.40 -1.52
N ALA A 40 -14.93 9.70 -1.22
CA ALA A 40 -14.47 10.18 0.09
C ALA A 40 -15.43 9.76 1.23
N ILE A 41 -16.73 9.70 0.98
CA ILE A 41 -17.72 9.16 1.93
C ILE A 41 -17.52 7.65 2.14
N GLU A 42 -17.29 6.88 1.07
CA GLU A 42 -17.02 5.45 1.18
C GLU A 42 -15.77 5.18 2.06
N ASP A 43 -14.71 5.97 1.86
CA ASP A 43 -13.43 5.80 2.55
C ASP A 43 -13.46 6.25 4.02
N SER A 44 -14.19 7.34 4.32
CA SER A 44 -14.15 7.97 5.65
C SER A 44 -15.33 7.64 6.56
N GLY A 45 -16.48 7.27 5.99
CA GLY A 45 -17.73 7.06 6.74
C GLY A 45 -18.29 8.33 7.41
N GLN A 46 -17.74 9.53 7.13
CA GLN A 46 -18.13 10.79 7.77
C GLN A 46 -18.13 11.95 6.76
N ILE A 47 -19.20 12.77 6.78
CA ILE A 47 -19.31 13.93 5.89
C ILE A 47 -18.24 14.99 6.20
N SER A 48 -17.88 15.20 7.46
CA SER A 48 -16.82 16.13 7.86
C SER A 48 -15.45 15.73 7.33
N ALA A 49 -15.07 14.46 7.48
CA ALA A 49 -13.80 13.95 6.97
C ALA A 49 -13.75 13.97 5.43
N ALA A 50 -14.85 13.62 4.76
CA ALA A 50 -14.95 13.75 3.31
C ALA A 50 -14.81 15.20 2.83
N ALA A 51 -15.36 16.16 3.57
CA ALA A 51 -15.23 17.59 3.29
C ALA A 51 -13.77 18.06 3.42
N GLU A 52 -13.06 17.61 4.45
CA GLU A 52 -11.62 17.88 4.62
C GLU A 52 -10.79 17.32 3.46
N ILE A 53 -11.04 16.07 3.05
CA ILE A 53 -10.37 15.43 1.89
C ILE A 53 -10.55 16.25 0.61
N LEU A 54 -11.71 16.87 0.42
CA LEU A 54 -12.03 17.69 -0.75
C LEU A 54 -11.66 19.16 -0.59
N ASN A 55 -11.14 19.59 0.56
CA ASN A 55 -10.87 21.00 0.92
C ASN A 55 -12.09 21.91 0.75
N ILE A 56 -13.26 21.46 1.22
CA ILE A 56 -14.51 22.23 1.23
C ILE A 56 -15.13 22.27 2.64
N SER A 57 -16.07 23.17 2.86
CA SER A 57 -16.80 23.20 4.13
C SER A 57 -17.81 22.05 4.24
N GLN A 58 -18.08 21.57 5.46
CA GLN A 58 -19.09 20.53 5.70
C GLN A 58 -20.49 20.90 5.14
N PRO A 59 -21.00 22.17 5.26
CA PRO A 59 -22.25 22.56 4.61
C PRO A 59 -22.21 22.43 3.08
N ALA A 60 -21.06 22.70 2.44
CA ALA A 60 -20.89 22.51 1.01
C ALA A 60 -20.90 21.01 0.63
N ALA A 61 -20.24 20.17 1.42
CA ALA A 61 -20.26 18.71 1.25
C ALA A 61 -21.70 18.16 1.36
N SER A 62 -22.46 18.58 2.37
CA SER A 62 -23.85 18.15 2.55
C SER A 62 -24.75 18.59 1.38
N ARG A 63 -24.56 19.80 0.86
CA ARG A 63 -25.29 20.27 -0.35
C ARG A 63 -24.92 19.45 -1.59
N MET A 64 -23.65 19.15 -1.77
CA MET A 64 -23.15 18.32 -2.87
C MET A 64 -23.74 16.90 -2.85
N LEU A 65 -23.85 16.29 -1.67
CA LEU A 65 -24.51 14.99 -1.51
C LEU A 65 -26.01 15.05 -1.85
N ALA A 66 -26.72 16.09 -1.40
CA ALA A 66 -28.13 16.28 -1.73
C ALA A 66 -28.33 16.53 -3.25
N GLU A 67 -27.43 17.30 -3.90
CA GLU A 67 -27.41 17.49 -5.35
C GLU A 67 -27.23 16.17 -6.09
N MET A 68 -26.31 15.31 -5.63
CA MET A 68 -26.09 13.98 -6.21
C MET A 68 -27.32 13.08 -6.11
N GLU A 69 -27.97 12.99 -4.94
CA GLU A 69 -29.19 12.23 -4.75
C GLU A 69 -30.34 12.74 -5.65
N SER A 70 -30.44 14.06 -5.83
CA SER A 70 -31.39 14.67 -6.74
C SER A 70 -31.13 14.29 -8.22
N ILE A 71 -29.85 14.24 -8.63
CA ILE A 71 -29.43 13.82 -9.98
C ILE A 71 -29.72 12.34 -10.21
N VAL A 72 -29.33 11.47 -9.25
CA VAL A 72 -29.48 10.02 -9.35
C VAL A 72 -30.92 9.57 -9.05
N LYS A 73 -31.72 10.44 -8.43
CA LYS A 73 -33.11 10.20 -8.01
C LYS A 73 -33.27 8.99 -7.05
N THR A 74 -32.22 8.75 -6.23
CA THR A 74 -32.17 7.62 -5.32
C THR A 74 -31.28 7.97 -4.12
N PRO A 75 -31.62 7.57 -2.89
CA PRO A 75 -30.75 7.74 -1.73
C PRO A 75 -29.42 7.01 -1.94
N LEU A 76 -28.33 7.73 -1.74
CA LEU A 76 -26.97 7.20 -1.92
C LEU A 76 -26.31 6.87 -0.58
N TYR A 77 -26.80 7.44 0.52
CA TYR A 77 -26.26 7.18 1.87
C TYR A 77 -27.38 7.21 2.93
N GLU A 78 -27.09 6.60 4.06
CA GLU A 78 -27.93 6.61 5.26
C GLU A 78 -27.14 7.20 6.42
N ARG A 79 -27.80 8.00 7.27
CA ARG A 79 -27.19 8.52 8.49
C ARG A 79 -27.33 7.48 9.60
N ILE A 80 -26.21 7.20 10.26
CA ILE A 80 -26.13 6.31 11.42
C ILE A 80 -25.64 7.09 12.65
N ALA A 81 -25.69 6.48 13.83
CA ALA A 81 -25.31 7.14 15.09
C ALA A 81 -23.86 7.69 15.09
N ARG A 82 -22.96 7.13 14.29
CA ARG A 82 -21.55 7.55 14.21
C ARG A 82 -21.09 7.85 12.78
N GLY A 83 -21.90 8.56 11.98
CA GLY A 83 -21.50 8.97 10.64
C GLY A 83 -22.51 8.63 9.56
N VAL A 84 -22.05 8.18 8.43
CA VAL A 84 -22.86 7.82 7.26
C VAL A 84 -22.38 6.50 6.65
N VAL A 85 -23.31 5.74 6.10
CA VAL A 85 -23.05 4.49 5.36
C VAL A 85 -23.67 4.60 3.98
N LEU A 86 -22.96 4.17 2.94
CA LEU A 86 -23.51 4.14 1.60
C LEU A 86 -24.59 3.06 1.45
N THR A 87 -25.68 3.41 0.78
CA THR A 87 -26.68 2.44 0.31
C THR A 87 -26.07 1.54 -0.76
N THR A 88 -26.80 0.50 -1.18
CA THR A 88 -26.39 -0.35 -2.33
C THR A 88 -26.21 0.47 -3.61
N PHE A 89 -27.03 1.52 -3.82
CA PHE A 89 -26.89 2.45 -4.95
C PHE A 89 -25.65 3.35 -4.79
N GLY A 90 -25.40 3.86 -3.57
CA GLY A 90 -24.19 4.61 -3.27
C GLY A 90 -22.92 3.81 -3.48
N GLN A 91 -22.87 2.56 -3.04
CA GLN A 91 -21.76 1.64 -3.26
C GLN A 91 -21.50 1.37 -4.74
N ALA A 92 -22.57 1.14 -5.51
CA ALA A 92 -22.48 0.94 -6.96
C ALA A 92 -21.91 2.19 -7.66
N LEU A 93 -22.38 3.39 -7.27
CA LEU A 93 -21.86 4.65 -7.81
C LEU A 93 -20.39 4.87 -7.39
N ALA A 94 -20.04 4.67 -6.11
CA ALA A 94 -18.69 4.84 -5.60
C ALA A 94 -17.69 3.91 -6.32
N LYS A 95 -18.06 2.65 -6.55
CA LYS A 95 -17.26 1.70 -7.33
C LYS A 95 -16.96 2.21 -8.75
N ARG A 96 -17.94 2.78 -9.43
CA ARG A 96 -17.76 3.34 -10.79
C ARG A 96 -17.01 4.67 -10.75
N ALA A 97 -17.32 5.53 -9.78
CA ALA A 97 -16.64 6.80 -9.56
C ALA A 97 -15.14 6.60 -9.36
N ARG A 98 -14.74 5.60 -8.58
CA ARG A 98 -13.35 5.26 -8.33
C ARG A 98 -12.60 4.92 -9.63
N LYS A 99 -13.23 4.15 -10.53
CA LYS A 99 -12.65 3.83 -11.84
C LYS A 99 -12.48 5.07 -12.73
N ILE A 100 -13.53 5.91 -12.82
CA ILE A 100 -13.47 7.15 -13.64
C ILE A 100 -12.36 8.08 -13.14
N LEU A 101 -12.27 8.28 -11.82
CA LEU A 101 -11.25 9.13 -11.22
C LEU A 101 -9.84 8.56 -11.42
N LEU A 102 -9.71 7.23 -11.46
CA LEU A 102 -8.47 6.56 -11.78
C LEU A 102 -8.05 6.84 -13.23
N GLU A 103 -8.93 6.61 -14.19
CA GLU A 103 -8.64 6.85 -15.62
C GLU A 103 -8.21 8.29 -15.88
N LEU A 104 -8.87 9.27 -15.23
CA LEU A 104 -8.45 10.68 -15.33
C LEU A 104 -7.05 10.93 -14.74
N ARG A 105 -6.69 10.24 -13.67
CA ARG A 105 -5.34 10.32 -13.08
C ARG A 105 -4.29 9.72 -14.03
N GLU A 106 -4.60 8.55 -14.62
CA GLU A 106 -3.72 7.89 -15.59
C GLU A 106 -3.52 8.78 -16.84
N ALA A 107 -4.60 9.35 -17.39
CA ALA A 107 -4.52 10.27 -18.50
C ALA A 107 -3.66 11.52 -18.18
N SER A 108 -3.84 12.09 -16.98
CA SER A 108 -3.02 13.22 -16.52
C SER A 108 -1.54 12.85 -16.42
N ARG A 109 -1.25 11.64 -15.92
CA ARG A 109 0.10 11.10 -15.82
C ARG A 109 0.72 10.89 -17.19
N GLU A 110 0.03 10.23 -18.12
CA GLU A 110 0.49 9.99 -19.49
C GLU A 110 0.81 11.30 -20.22
N ILE A 111 -0.09 12.29 -20.12
CA ILE A 111 0.15 13.62 -20.72
C ILE A 111 1.39 14.28 -20.08
N SER A 112 1.57 14.15 -18.78
CA SER A 112 2.74 14.71 -18.07
C SER A 112 4.05 14.04 -18.51
N GLU A 113 4.04 12.72 -18.67
CA GLU A 113 5.16 11.93 -19.18
C GLU A 113 5.52 12.32 -20.62
N LEU A 114 4.54 12.44 -21.51
CA LEU A 114 4.74 12.91 -22.87
C LEU A 114 5.32 14.33 -22.93
N LYS A 115 4.84 15.25 -22.06
CA LYS A 115 5.35 16.63 -22.00
C LYS A 115 6.78 16.73 -21.47
N SER A 116 7.12 15.91 -20.49
CA SER A 116 8.44 15.97 -19.85
C SER A 116 9.54 15.34 -20.68
N GLY A 117 9.21 14.49 -21.66
CA GLY A 117 10.18 13.67 -22.39
C GLY A 117 10.99 12.72 -21.47
N LYS A 118 10.61 12.61 -20.19
CA LYS A 118 11.19 11.71 -19.20
C LYS A 118 10.51 10.35 -19.31
N GLY A 119 11.25 9.29 -18.99
CA GLY A 119 10.84 7.89 -19.19
C GLY A 119 9.68 7.39 -18.32
N GLY A 120 8.89 8.28 -17.72
CA GLY A 120 7.73 7.96 -16.91
C GLY A 120 7.96 8.03 -15.40
N SER A 121 6.89 7.83 -14.64
CA SER A 121 6.94 7.72 -13.17
C SER A 121 6.38 6.37 -12.71
N VAL A 122 6.89 5.86 -11.59
CA VAL A 122 6.43 4.61 -10.96
C VAL A 122 6.10 4.89 -9.51
N PHE A 123 4.95 4.43 -9.05
CA PHE A 123 4.51 4.54 -7.65
C PHE A 123 4.34 3.16 -7.06
N ILE A 124 5.17 2.79 -6.10
CA ILE A 124 5.11 1.47 -5.47
C ILE A 124 5.02 1.57 -3.96
N GLY A 125 4.31 0.60 -3.38
CA GLY A 125 4.34 0.36 -1.95
C GLY A 125 5.08 -0.93 -1.62
N ALA A 126 5.83 -0.97 -0.53
CA ALA A 126 6.48 -2.20 -0.09
C ALA A 126 6.56 -2.28 1.43
N VAL A 127 6.46 -3.50 1.99
CA VAL A 127 6.86 -3.72 3.38
C VAL A 127 8.39 -3.69 3.47
N THR A 128 8.92 -3.39 4.65
CA THR A 128 10.33 -3.00 4.85
C THR A 128 11.34 -4.00 4.28
N ALA A 129 11.21 -5.29 4.59
CA ALA A 129 12.22 -6.28 4.18
C ALA A 129 12.36 -6.40 2.65
N PRO A 130 11.30 -6.69 1.87
CA PRO A 130 11.44 -6.74 0.42
C PRO A 130 11.72 -5.37 -0.22
N ALA A 131 11.38 -4.24 0.42
CA ALA A 131 11.83 -2.94 -0.04
C ALA A 131 13.36 -2.87 -0.08
N MET A 132 14.02 -3.35 0.97
CA MET A 132 15.49 -3.37 1.07
C MET A 132 16.13 -4.43 0.17
N SER A 133 15.63 -5.66 0.22
CA SER A 133 16.29 -6.81 -0.42
C SER A 133 15.97 -6.95 -1.91
N LEU A 134 14.81 -6.49 -2.39
CA LEU A 134 14.38 -6.64 -3.78
C LEU A 134 14.26 -5.31 -4.53
N VAL A 135 13.64 -4.29 -3.91
CA VAL A 135 13.38 -3.03 -4.61
C VAL A 135 14.66 -2.23 -4.80
N VAL A 136 15.53 -2.13 -3.79
CA VAL A 136 16.79 -1.37 -3.91
C VAL A 136 17.69 -1.90 -5.03
N PRO A 137 17.96 -3.22 -5.18
CA PRO A 137 18.70 -3.74 -6.33
C PRO A 137 18.03 -3.49 -7.68
N ALA A 138 16.70 -3.58 -7.75
CA ALA A 138 15.95 -3.28 -8.97
C ALA A 138 16.05 -1.81 -9.38
N ILE A 139 16.02 -0.87 -8.42
CA ILE A 139 16.22 0.56 -8.66
C ILE A 139 17.58 0.84 -9.30
N ASP A 140 18.65 0.23 -8.81
CA ASP A 140 19.99 0.42 -9.38
C ASP A 140 20.00 0.04 -10.86
N LYS A 141 19.35 -1.06 -11.23
CA LYS A 141 19.21 -1.49 -12.62
C LYS A 141 18.40 -0.50 -13.46
N VAL A 142 17.25 -0.03 -12.94
CA VAL A 142 16.40 0.95 -13.63
C VAL A 142 17.17 2.25 -13.86
N ARG A 143 17.85 2.78 -12.85
CA ARG A 143 18.62 4.03 -12.95
C ARG A 143 19.74 3.97 -13.99
N LYS A 144 20.39 2.82 -14.12
CA LYS A 144 21.46 2.60 -15.14
C LYS A 144 20.91 2.52 -16.55
N ALA A 145 19.77 1.87 -16.74
CA ALA A 145 19.21 1.64 -18.08
C ALA A 145 18.24 2.76 -18.52
N PHE A 146 17.50 3.35 -17.59
CA PHE A 146 16.43 4.31 -17.83
C PHE A 146 16.49 5.49 -16.82
N PRO A 147 17.51 6.37 -16.90
CA PRO A 147 17.75 7.43 -15.90
C PRO A 147 16.63 8.48 -15.83
N GLY A 148 15.73 8.51 -16.81
CA GLY A 148 14.59 9.43 -16.85
C GLY A 148 13.37 8.94 -16.07
N ILE A 149 13.33 7.69 -15.57
CA ILE A 149 12.20 7.18 -14.80
C ILE A 149 12.28 7.70 -13.36
N GLU A 150 11.21 8.35 -12.92
CA GLU A 150 11.02 8.74 -11.52
C GLU A 150 10.39 7.57 -10.75
N ILE A 151 10.99 7.17 -9.63
CA ILE A 151 10.50 6.07 -8.80
C ILE A 151 10.11 6.62 -7.42
N ASN A 152 8.82 6.48 -7.09
CA ASN A 152 8.24 6.86 -5.82
C ASN A 152 7.95 5.60 -5.02
N ILE A 153 8.49 5.51 -3.80
CA ILE A 153 8.37 4.32 -2.94
C ILE A 153 7.78 4.74 -1.61
N GLU A 154 6.73 4.06 -1.22
CA GLU A 154 6.17 4.17 0.12
C GLU A 154 6.42 2.87 0.89
N VAL A 155 7.00 2.99 2.09
CA VAL A 155 7.27 1.85 2.97
C VAL A 155 6.28 1.89 4.11
N GLU A 156 5.32 0.94 4.08
CA GLU A 156 4.23 0.87 5.04
C GLU A 156 3.82 -0.58 5.32
N THR A 157 2.88 -0.75 6.25
CA THR A 157 2.30 -2.06 6.56
C THR A 157 1.40 -2.55 5.42
N SER A 158 1.29 -3.87 5.24
CA SER A 158 0.44 -4.46 4.19
C SER A 158 -1.01 -3.99 4.24
N ASN A 159 -1.53 -3.67 5.44
CA ASN A 159 -2.90 -3.19 5.63
C ASN A 159 -3.13 -1.80 4.99
N VAL A 160 -2.15 -0.91 5.10
CA VAL A 160 -2.17 0.42 4.47
C VAL A 160 -1.99 0.25 2.97
N LEU A 161 -0.93 -0.44 2.55
CA LEU A 161 -0.55 -0.60 1.15
C LEU A 161 -1.66 -1.22 0.30
N ALA A 162 -2.36 -2.25 0.80
CA ALA A 162 -3.44 -2.90 0.06
C ALA A 162 -4.62 -1.95 -0.21
N ARG A 163 -4.97 -1.10 0.76
CA ARG A 163 -6.02 -0.10 0.60
C ARG A 163 -5.60 1.00 -0.38
N GLU A 164 -4.35 1.43 -0.31
CA GLU A 164 -3.81 2.47 -1.21
C GLU A 164 -3.63 1.97 -2.64
N LEU A 165 -3.31 0.69 -2.84
CA LEU A 165 -3.33 0.06 -4.15
C LEU A 165 -4.74 0.10 -4.77
N LEU A 166 -5.78 -0.22 -3.99
CA LEU A 166 -7.18 -0.11 -4.45
C LEU A 166 -7.61 1.34 -4.68
N ALA A 167 -7.05 2.28 -3.94
CA ALA A 167 -7.24 3.72 -4.15
C ALA A 167 -6.38 4.27 -5.31
N ALA A 168 -5.66 3.40 -6.02
CA ALA A 168 -4.77 3.72 -7.13
C ALA A 168 -3.66 4.74 -6.80
N ARG A 169 -3.17 4.73 -5.57
CA ARG A 169 -1.99 5.52 -5.17
C ARG A 169 -0.69 4.83 -5.56
N HIS A 170 -0.73 3.49 -5.69
CA HIS A 170 0.38 2.68 -6.14
C HIS A 170 0.05 1.95 -7.44
N ASP A 171 1.03 1.73 -8.29
CA ASP A 171 0.94 0.89 -9.48
C ASP A 171 0.88 -0.58 -9.09
N PHE A 172 1.73 -0.98 -8.16
CA PHE A 172 1.74 -2.29 -7.52
C PHE A 172 2.35 -2.18 -6.12
N ILE A 173 2.17 -3.22 -5.33
CA ILE A 173 2.76 -3.30 -3.99
C ILE A 173 3.49 -4.62 -3.78
N ILE A 174 4.42 -4.62 -2.82
CA ILE A 174 5.05 -5.81 -2.29
C ILE A 174 4.64 -5.97 -0.82
N GLY A 175 3.85 -6.97 -0.56
CA GLY A 175 3.28 -7.17 0.76
C GLY A 175 2.35 -8.36 0.80
N ARG A 176 1.28 -8.25 1.58
CA ARG A 176 0.27 -9.31 1.78
C ARG A 176 -1.12 -8.72 1.69
N ILE A 177 -2.09 -9.53 1.27
CA ILE A 177 -3.49 -9.10 1.33
C ILE A 177 -3.97 -9.29 2.78
N PRO A 178 -4.49 -8.23 3.42
CA PRO A 178 -5.10 -8.32 4.75
C PRO A 178 -6.37 -9.19 4.72
N ASP A 179 -6.67 -9.86 5.84
CA ASP A 179 -7.82 -10.78 5.92
C ASP A 179 -9.18 -10.06 5.81
N ASP A 180 -9.22 -8.74 6.10
CA ASP A 180 -10.40 -7.88 6.00
C ASP A 180 -10.65 -7.30 4.60
N VAL A 181 -9.78 -7.60 3.61
CA VAL A 181 -9.89 -7.10 2.25
C VAL A 181 -10.21 -8.26 1.28
N ASN A 182 -11.14 -8.03 0.35
CA ASN A 182 -11.54 -9.05 -0.62
C ASN A 182 -10.38 -9.43 -1.57
N PRO A 183 -9.83 -10.65 -1.51
CA PRO A 183 -8.67 -11.04 -2.31
C PRO A 183 -8.96 -11.10 -3.82
N ARG A 184 -10.24 -11.19 -4.23
CA ARG A 184 -10.62 -11.20 -5.66
C ARG A 184 -10.36 -9.87 -6.38
N LEU A 185 -10.10 -8.80 -5.64
CA LEU A 185 -9.77 -7.49 -6.20
C LEU A 185 -8.32 -7.39 -6.67
N PHE A 186 -7.48 -8.38 -6.35
CA PHE A 186 -6.05 -8.36 -6.62
C PHE A 186 -5.62 -9.50 -7.54
N GLU A 187 -4.52 -9.30 -8.23
CA GLU A 187 -3.66 -10.33 -8.78
C GLU A 187 -2.43 -10.46 -7.89
N VAL A 188 -2.15 -11.68 -7.45
CA VAL A 188 -1.15 -11.96 -6.43
C VAL A 188 -0.13 -12.93 -7.00
N ARG A 189 1.14 -12.57 -6.88
CA ARG A 189 2.26 -13.44 -7.24
C ARG A 189 3.20 -13.56 -6.07
N GLU A 190 3.22 -14.71 -5.41
CA GLU A 190 4.17 -14.99 -4.34
C GLU A 190 5.60 -14.93 -4.83
N ILE A 191 6.46 -14.22 -4.10
CA ILE A 191 7.85 -13.96 -4.50
C ILE A 191 8.87 -14.21 -3.40
N GLY A 192 8.46 -14.48 -2.16
CA GLY A 192 9.40 -14.78 -1.09
C GLY A 192 8.75 -15.11 0.23
N ILE A 193 9.54 -15.74 1.09
CA ILE A 193 9.19 -16.08 2.47
C ILE A 193 9.95 -15.12 3.39
N GLU A 194 9.28 -14.62 4.40
CA GLU A 194 9.90 -13.77 5.42
C GLU A 194 10.10 -14.57 6.70
N LYS A 195 11.32 -14.57 7.19
CA LYS A 195 11.65 -14.99 8.55
C LYS A 195 11.73 -13.76 9.43
N ALA A 196 11.20 -13.85 10.63
CA ALA A 196 11.34 -12.78 11.60
C ALA A 196 12.21 -13.24 12.78
N CYS A 197 12.77 -12.27 13.47
CA CYS A 197 13.57 -12.47 14.68
C CYS A 197 13.26 -11.35 15.68
N LEU A 198 13.74 -11.50 16.88
CA LEU A 198 13.71 -10.46 17.89
C LEU A 198 15.04 -9.72 17.90
N ILE A 199 14.98 -8.40 18.03
CA ILE A 199 16.16 -7.55 18.20
C ILE A 199 16.15 -6.89 19.56
N VAL A 200 17.34 -6.68 20.09
CA VAL A 200 17.63 -6.05 21.37
C VAL A 200 18.89 -5.20 21.26
N ARG A 201 19.17 -4.32 22.24
CA ARG A 201 20.44 -3.60 22.29
C ARG A 201 21.64 -4.54 22.51
N ARG A 202 22.84 -4.09 22.14
CA ARG A 202 24.10 -4.87 22.17
C ARG A 202 24.39 -5.52 23.52
N ASP A 203 24.12 -4.85 24.62
CA ASP A 203 24.45 -5.30 25.98
C ASP A 203 23.21 -5.78 26.74
N HIS A 204 22.20 -6.26 26.02
CA HIS A 204 20.95 -6.71 26.63
C HIS A 204 21.18 -7.95 27.52
N PRO A 205 20.58 -8.00 28.73
CA PRO A 205 20.82 -9.10 29.69
C PRO A 205 20.54 -10.51 29.14
N LEU A 206 19.53 -10.65 28.28
CA LEU A 206 19.16 -11.92 27.66
C LEU A 206 20.21 -12.49 26.70
N LEU A 207 21.11 -11.68 26.17
CA LEU A 207 22.20 -12.16 25.30
C LEU A 207 23.24 -13.02 26.03
N LYS A 208 23.20 -13.07 27.36
CA LYS A 208 24.03 -13.98 28.15
C LYS A 208 23.51 -15.43 28.15
N LYS A 209 22.28 -15.65 27.64
CA LYS A 209 21.68 -16.98 27.47
C LYS A 209 21.98 -17.50 26.07
N ASN A 210 22.08 -18.83 25.91
CA ASN A 210 22.27 -19.48 24.62
C ASN A 210 21.03 -19.33 23.73
N ALA A 211 19.83 -19.41 24.33
CA ALA A 211 18.54 -19.14 23.72
C ALA A 211 17.56 -18.68 24.79
N SER A 212 16.66 -17.78 24.46
CA SER A 212 15.62 -17.29 25.35
C SER A 212 14.28 -17.94 25.00
N SER A 213 13.56 -18.40 26.02
CA SER A 213 12.19 -18.87 25.90
C SER A 213 11.21 -17.68 25.96
N LEU A 214 9.95 -17.88 25.57
CA LEU A 214 8.91 -16.86 25.70
C LEU A 214 8.74 -16.40 27.17
N ALA A 215 8.88 -17.30 28.12
CA ALA A 215 8.80 -16.96 29.53
C ALA A 215 9.92 -15.99 29.98
N ASP A 216 11.12 -16.12 29.42
CA ASP A 216 12.25 -15.23 29.71
C ASP A 216 11.99 -13.80 29.22
N LEU A 217 11.10 -13.62 28.25
CA LEU A 217 10.80 -12.33 27.62
C LEU A 217 9.72 -11.52 28.35
N HIS A 218 8.96 -12.18 29.27
CA HIS A 218 7.77 -11.59 29.89
C HIS A 218 8.05 -10.31 30.70
N GLY A 219 9.22 -10.22 31.33
CA GLY A 219 9.56 -9.08 32.20
C GLY A 219 10.08 -7.82 31.47
N TYR A 220 10.23 -7.87 30.15
CA TYR A 220 10.81 -6.79 29.36
C TYR A 220 9.74 -5.95 28.65
N GLY A 221 10.07 -4.67 28.37
CA GLY A 221 9.27 -3.84 27.49
C GLY A 221 9.35 -4.30 26.03
N TRP A 222 8.32 -4.00 25.26
CA TRP A 222 8.25 -4.38 23.84
C TRP A 222 7.94 -3.20 22.94
N VAL A 223 8.56 -3.21 21.76
CA VAL A 223 8.20 -2.31 20.69
C VAL A 223 7.53 -3.13 19.59
N PHE A 224 6.21 -3.01 19.48
CA PHE A 224 5.43 -3.71 18.47
C PHE A 224 5.00 -2.81 17.32
N GLN A 225 4.73 -3.41 16.18
CA GLN A 225 3.92 -2.76 15.16
C GLN A 225 2.47 -2.56 15.68
N PRO A 226 1.69 -1.61 15.06
CA PRO A 226 0.31 -1.38 15.46
C PRO A 226 -0.54 -2.67 15.49
N PRO A 227 -1.57 -2.73 16.36
CA PRO A 227 -2.48 -3.86 16.42
C PRO A 227 -3.07 -4.22 15.05
N GLY A 228 -3.25 -5.53 14.79
CA GLY A 228 -3.79 -6.03 13.53
C GLY A 228 -2.77 -6.17 12.39
N THR A 229 -1.51 -5.76 12.57
CA THR A 229 -0.45 -6.05 11.60
C THR A 229 -0.03 -7.53 11.68
N LEU A 230 0.43 -8.08 10.56
CA LEU A 230 0.71 -9.52 10.47
C LEU A 230 1.78 -9.98 11.46
N LEU A 231 2.94 -9.30 11.51
CA LEU A 231 4.03 -9.70 12.39
C LEU A 231 3.62 -9.66 13.85
N ARG A 232 2.82 -8.66 14.24
CA ARG A 232 2.26 -8.60 15.59
C ARG A 232 1.32 -9.77 15.87
N ARG A 233 0.36 -10.05 15.01
CA ARG A 233 -0.56 -11.20 15.18
C ARG A 233 0.20 -12.51 15.26
N THR A 234 1.21 -12.71 14.40
CA THR A 234 2.04 -13.91 14.44
C THR A 234 2.67 -14.13 15.83
N LEU A 235 3.18 -13.07 16.46
CA LEU A 235 3.73 -13.16 17.80
C LEU A 235 2.65 -13.37 18.88
N GLU A 236 1.54 -12.65 18.79
CA GLU A 236 0.39 -12.85 19.69
C GLU A 236 -0.09 -14.30 19.66
N ASP A 237 -0.15 -14.92 18.47
CA ASP A 237 -0.50 -16.34 18.29
C ASP A 237 0.55 -17.28 18.94
N ILE A 238 1.85 -16.97 18.82
CA ILE A 238 2.94 -17.75 19.44
C ILE A 238 2.83 -17.69 20.97
N PHE A 239 2.61 -16.49 21.55
CA PHE A 239 2.40 -16.33 22.99
C PHE A 239 1.18 -17.11 23.47
N LEU A 240 0.05 -17.00 22.75
CA LEU A 240 -1.19 -17.70 23.06
C LEU A 240 -1.01 -19.22 23.00
N ALA A 241 -0.38 -19.74 21.95
CA ALA A 241 -0.14 -21.18 21.76
C ALA A 241 0.77 -21.76 22.85
N ALA A 242 1.70 -20.97 23.38
CA ALA A 242 2.59 -21.36 24.48
C ALA A 242 1.95 -21.20 25.87
N GLY A 243 0.76 -20.62 25.98
CA GLY A 243 0.11 -20.30 27.25
C GLY A 243 0.84 -19.23 28.07
N VAL A 244 1.65 -18.38 27.39
CA VAL A 244 2.38 -17.28 28.03
C VAL A 244 1.58 -15.99 27.82
N PRO A 245 1.34 -15.19 28.89
CA PRO A 245 0.64 -13.93 28.76
C PRO A 245 1.40 -12.95 27.84
N LEU A 246 0.66 -12.11 27.13
CA LEU A 246 1.25 -11.03 26.35
C LEU A 246 1.98 -10.03 27.26
N PRO A 247 3.04 -9.37 26.76
CA PRO A 247 3.72 -8.32 27.51
C PRO A 247 2.78 -7.17 27.89
N GLU A 248 2.97 -6.62 29.07
CA GLU A 248 2.15 -5.49 29.57
C GLU A 248 2.70 -4.13 29.14
N ASN A 249 4.04 -4.01 29.03
CA ASN A 249 4.72 -2.78 28.67
C ASN A 249 5.00 -2.73 27.16
N ILE A 250 4.11 -2.12 26.40
CA ILE A 250 4.17 -2.10 24.92
C ILE A 250 4.19 -0.68 24.40
N VAL A 251 5.16 -0.36 23.54
CA VAL A 251 5.16 0.80 22.65
C VAL A 251 4.74 0.35 21.25
N ASN A 252 3.76 1.02 20.65
CA ASN A 252 3.29 0.71 19.30
C ASN A 252 3.81 1.74 18.30
N THR A 253 4.55 1.27 17.28
CA THR A 253 5.02 2.12 16.18
C THR A 253 5.24 1.31 14.89
N SER A 254 4.98 1.92 13.72
CA SER A 254 5.38 1.36 12.42
C SER A 254 6.77 1.84 11.99
N SER A 255 7.33 2.85 12.65
CA SER A 255 8.62 3.43 12.32
C SER A 255 9.79 2.54 12.77
N LEU A 256 10.50 1.95 11.79
CA LEU A 256 11.70 1.15 12.08
C LEU A 256 12.79 2.01 12.77
N LEU A 257 12.96 3.26 12.35
CA LEU A 257 13.95 4.15 12.96
C LEU A 257 13.65 4.43 14.42
N LEU A 258 12.37 4.70 14.77
CA LEU A 258 11.97 4.89 16.16
C LEU A 258 12.12 3.59 16.96
N THR A 259 11.78 2.43 16.38
CA THR A 259 12.04 1.12 16.99
C THR A 259 13.50 0.97 17.35
N CYS A 260 14.42 1.24 16.42
CA CYS A 260 15.86 1.15 16.68
C CYS A 260 16.30 2.11 17.77
N ALA A 261 15.82 3.35 17.78
CA ALA A 261 16.16 4.34 18.82
C ALA A 261 15.73 3.86 20.22
N ILE A 262 14.51 3.33 20.36
CA ILE A 262 14.02 2.80 21.64
C ILE A 262 14.85 1.57 22.08
N ILE A 263 15.14 0.66 21.15
CA ILE A 263 15.94 -0.54 21.44
C ILE A 263 17.34 -0.16 21.92
N CYS A 264 18.00 0.81 21.27
CA CYS A 264 19.37 1.21 21.68
C CYS A 264 19.43 1.83 23.07
N GLU A 265 18.39 2.53 23.50
CA GLU A 265 18.34 3.26 24.76
C GLU A 265 17.72 2.47 25.94
N THR A 266 17.11 1.31 25.66
CA THR A 266 16.36 0.56 26.68
C THR A 266 16.62 -0.96 26.60
N ASP A 267 16.08 -1.73 27.58
CA ASP A 267 16.03 -3.18 27.54
C ASP A 267 14.74 -3.69 26.83
N ALA A 268 14.19 -2.93 25.90
CA ALA A 268 13.03 -3.37 25.16
C ALA A 268 13.41 -4.40 24.08
N ILE A 269 12.42 -5.20 23.67
CA ILE A 269 12.53 -6.23 22.64
C ILE A 269 11.65 -5.82 21.46
N ALA A 270 12.13 -5.97 20.24
CA ALA A 270 11.31 -5.69 19.06
C ALA A 270 11.39 -6.82 18.03
N PRO A 271 10.25 -7.25 17.45
CA PRO A 271 10.22 -8.15 16.32
C PRO A 271 10.50 -7.38 15.02
N VAL A 272 11.40 -7.92 14.22
CA VAL A 272 11.69 -7.40 12.87
C VAL A 272 11.92 -8.57 11.90
N ALA A 273 11.84 -8.30 10.59
CA ALA A 273 12.29 -9.25 9.60
C ALA A 273 13.79 -9.53 9.75
N LEU A 274 14.21 -10.77 9.51
CA LEU A 274 15.61 -11.17 9.63
C LEU A 274 16.53 -10.37 8.71
N ASP A 275 16.10 -10.09 7.48
CA ASP A 275 16.86 -9.27 6.52
C ASP A 275 17.11 -7.85 7.05
N VAL A 276 16.11 -7.29 7.75
CA VAL A 276 16.23 -5.99 8.42
C VAL A 276 17.24 -6.05 9.56
N ALA A 277 17.16 -7.09 10.39
CA ALA A 277 18.13 -7.28 11.49
C ALA A 277 19.56 -7.46 10.97
N GLN A 278 19.75 -8.21 9.89
CA GLN A 278 21.05 -8.39 9.23
C GLN A 278 21.59 -7.08 8.68
N PHE A 279 20.75 -6.27 8.06
CA PHE A 279 21.15 -4.94 7.59
C PHE A 279 21.55 -4.02 8.74
N LEU A 280 20.79 -3.99 9.83
CA LEU A 280 21.08 -3.18 11.03
C LEU A 280 22.37 -3.64 11.72
N ALA A 281 22.65 -4.93 11.74
CA ALA A 281 23.90 -5.47 12.27
C ALA A 281 25.12 -5.07 11.43
N GLY A 282 24.94 -4.78 10.13
CA GLY A 282 26.00 -4.41 9.20
C GLY A 282 26.99 -5.55 8.94
N GLN A 283 28.07 -5.25 8.17
CA GLN A 283 29.14 -6.24 7.91
C GLN A 283 30.00 -6.47 9.17
N ASP A 284 30.10 -5.48 10.06
CA ASP A 284 30.74 -5.63 11.35
C ASP A 284 29.70 -5.65 12.47
N ALA A 285 29.17 -6.82 12.74
CA ALA A 285 28.20 -7.04 13.81
C ALA A 285 28.70 -6.56 15.19
N LYS A 286 30.01 -6.45 15.41
CA LYS A 286 30.57 -5.98 16.68
C LYS A 286 30.41 -4.47 16.85
N ALA A 287 30.35 -3.71 15.77
CA ALA A 287 30.18 -2.25 15.79
C ALA A 287 28.71 -1.80 15.90
N SER A 288 27.76 -2.67 15.57
CA SER A 288 26.33 -2.35 15.67
C SER A 288 25.84 -2.29 17.14
N ASP A 289 24.91 -1.38 17.41
CA ASP A 289 24.25 -1.31 18.72
C ASP A 289 23.05 -2.26 18.86
N VAL A 290 22.62 -2.90 17.77
CA VAL A 290 21.51 -3.83 17.72
C VAL A 290 22.00 -5.27 17.56
N ARG A 291 21.36 -6.21 18.23
CA ARG A 291 21.65 -7.66 18.16
C ARG A 291 20.37 -8.45 17.93
N VAL A 292 20.50 -9.53 17.18
CA VAL A 292 19.47 -10.57 17.14
C VAL A 292 19.50 -11.33 18.44
N LEU A 293 18.36 -11.44 19.09
CA LEU A 293 18.20 -12.24 20.31
C LEU A 293 17.99 -13.70 19.90
N PRO A 294 18.86 -14.63 20.32
CA PRO A 294 18.63 -16.06 20.12
C PRO A 294 17.39 -16.52 20.89
N THR A 295 16.49 -17.25 20.22
CA THR A 295 15.26 -17.79 20.80
C THR A 295 15.17 -19.30 20.55
N ASP A 296 14.47 -20.02 21.42
CA ASP A 296 14.18 -21.46 21.28
C ASP A 296 12.94 -21.73 20.41
N PHE A 297 12.30 -20.68 19.91
CA PHE A 297 11.16 -20.71 19.02
C PHE A 297 11.44 -19.94 17.71
N LYS A 298 10.66 -20.23 16.68
CA LYS A 298 10.76 -19.54 15.37
C LYS A 298 9.57 -18.62 15.18
N ILE A 299 9.79 -17.55 14.45
CA ILE A 299 8.76 -16.59 14.04
C ILE A 299 8.64 -16.70 12.53
N ASP A 300 7.79 -17.61 12.05
CA ASP A 300 7.53 -17.80 10.63
C ASP A 300 6.36 -16.89 10.19
N VAL A 301 6.62 -16.02 9.24
CA VAL A 301 5.64 -15.07 8.72
C VAL A 301 5.14 -15.56 7.37
N LYS A 302 3.84 -15.36 7.09
CA LYS A 302 3.27 -15.71 5.77
C LYS A 302 4.11 -15.11 4.63
N PRO A 303 4.22 -15.80 3.48
CA PRO A 303 4.94 -15.30 2.31
C PRO A 303 4.46 -13.91 1.89
N TYR A 304 5.36 -13.12 1.32
CA TYR A 304 5.02 -11.85 0.69
C TYR A 304 4.95 -12.01 -0.84
N SER A 305 4.18 -11.12 -1.45
CA SER A 305 3.82 -11.21 -2.86
C SER A 305 3.98 -9.87 -3.57
N LEU A 306 4.24 -9.91 -4.87
CA LEU A 306 3.92 -8.82 -5.78
C LEU A 306 2.42 -8.82 -6.02
N ILE A 307 1.78 -7.67 -5.79
CA ILE A 307 0.32 -7.53 -5.82
C ILE A 307 -0.05 -6.36 -6.72
N THR A 308 -0.94 -6.60 -7.67
CA THR A 308 -1.55 -5.58 -8.53
C THR A 308 -3.07 -5.57 -8.33
N ALA A 309 -3.72 -4.47 -8.67
CA ALA A 309 -5.17 -4.42 -8.73
C ALA A 309 -5.64 -5.13 -10.02
N ARG A 310 -6.59 -6.08 -9.91
CA ARG A 310 -6.99 -6.98 -11.02
C ARG A 310 -7.47 -6.27 -12.27
N GLU A 311 -8.16 -5.15 -12.12
CA GLU A 311 -8.78 -4.43 -13.25
C GLU A 311 -7.89 -3.29 -13.78
N ARG A 312 -6.58 -3.29 -13.43
CA ARG A 312 -5.67 -2.21 -13.78
C ARG A 312 -4.41 -2.77 -14.44
N ALA A 313 -4.17 -2.34 -15.69
CA ALA A 313 -2.90 -2.63 -16.36
C ALA A 313 -1.77 -1.77 -15.78
N LEU A 314 -0.57 -2.34 -15.66
CA LEU A 314 0.60 -1.58 -15.25
C LEU A 314 1.07 -0.68 -16.40
N PRO A 315 1.35 0.62 -16.15
CA PRO A 315 2.06 1.47 -17.09
C PRO A 315 3.43 0.87 -17.48
N PRO A 316 3.98 1.22 -18.65
CA PRO A 316 5.24 0.62 -19.12
C PRO A 316 6.41 0.74 -18.14
N SER A 317 6.59 1.91 -17.52
CA SER A 317 7.62 2.14 -16.50
C SER A 317 7.43 1.29 -15.25
N ALA A 318 6.18 1.16 -14.77
CA ALA A 318 5.85 0.32 -13.62
C ALA A 318 6.01 -1.17 -13.95
N ARG A 319 5.64 -1.59 -15.18
CA ARG A 319 5.84 -2.97 -15.65
C ARG A 319 7.30 -3.35 -15.67
N LEU A 320 8.17 -2.46 -16.16
CA LEU A 320 9.61 -2.66 -16.16
C LEU A 320 10.14 -2.93 -14.75
N LEU A 321 9.80 -2.07 -13.79
CA LEU A 321 10.26 -2.23 -12.40
C LEU A 321 9.68 -3.50 -11.76
N TYR A 322 8.41 -3.82 -12.02
CA TYR A 322 7.76 -5.05 -11.56
C TYR A 322 8.52 -6.31 -12.05
N ASP A 323 8.87 -6.37 -13.34
CA ASP A 323 9.55 -7.52 -13.91
C ASP A 323 11.00 -7.64 -13.38
N LEU A 324 11.69 -6.52 -13.13
CA LEU A 324 13.01 -6.52 -12.49
C LEU A 324 12.96 -7.01 -11.04
N ILE A 325 11.99 -6.58 -10.25
CA ILE A 325 11.80 -7.07 -8.89
C ILE A 325 11.52 -8.59 -8.89
N LEU A 326 10.71 -9.06 -9.83
CA LEU A 326 10.44 -10.46 -10.00
C LEU A 326 11.69 -11.27 -10.39
N GLU A 327 12.58 -10.69 -11.17
CA GLU A 327 13.89 -11.29 -11.49
C GLU A 327 14.78 -11.37 -10.24
N GLU A 328 14.84 -10.29 -9.43
CA GLU A 328 15.61 -10.30 -8.17
C GLU A 328 15.09 -11.35 -7.19
N SER A 329 13.76 -11.49 -7.06
CA SER A 329 13.18 -12.49 -6.15
C SER A 329 13.58 -13.93 -6.50
N ARG A 330 13.69 -14.24 -7.80
CA ARG A 330 14.12 -15.57 -8.25
C ARG A 330 15.59 -15.89 -7.91
N LYS A 331 16.45 -14.86 -7.83
CA LYS A 331 17.85 -15.03 -7.45
C LYS A 331 18.04 -15.31 -5.96
N GLN A 332 17.11 -14.84 -5.14
CA GLN A 332 17.15 -15.05 -3.69
C GLN A 332 16.50 -16.37 -3.26
N GLY A 333 15.62 -16.94 -4.07
CA GLY A 333 14.91 -18.20 -3.80
C GLY A 333 15.58 -19.47 -4.32
N GLY A 334 16.72 -19.36 -5.00
CA GLY A 334 17.57 -20.47 -5.46
C GLY A 334 18.82 -20.58 -4.60
#